data_d5022c112837b7484e95eef2adb79b56
#
_entry.id   d5022c112837b7484e95eef2adb79b56
#
_cell.length_a   1.000
_cell.length_b   1.000
_cell.length_c   1.000
_cell.angle_alpha   90.00
_cell.angle_beta   90.00
_cell.angle_gamma   90.00
#
_symmetry.space_group_name_H-M   'P 1'
#
loop_
_entity.id
_entity.type
_entity.pdbx_description
1 polymer ?
#
loop_
_entity_poly.entity_id
_entity_poly.type
_entity_poly.pdbx_seq_one_letter_code
_entity_poly.pdbx_strand_id
1 'polypeptide(L)'
;MLAGPNVAHIATLLPNGSPHSVAVWAGVDGDRAYFFTQDGSRKARNLADDPRVAISIVAHDNPYATAWLRGRVAQTLHGEEALVKIDELALKYTGQPFPMRQGTVFLIDVERAGALTLPFQPLPA
;
A
#
# COMPACT_ATOMS: atom_id res chain seq x y z
N MET A 1 -3.26 7.63 -8.52
CA MET A 1 -2.11 7.78 -7.60
C MET A 1 -1.49 6.45 -7.17
N LEU A 2 -2.28 5.40 -6.98
CA LEU A 2 -1.72 4.08 -6.64
C LEU A 2 -0.89 3.47 -7.77
N ALA A 3 -1.24 3.74 -9.01
CA ALA A 3 -0.49 3.20 -10.16
C ALA A 3 0.91 3.82 -10.29
N GLY A 4 1.11 5.05 -9.83
CA GLY A 4 2.38 5.74 -9.89
C GLY A 4 3.31 5.41 -8.70
N PRO A 5 4.58 5.86 -8.75
CA PRO A 5 5.57 5.56 -7.71
C PRO A 5 5.43 6.49 -6.50
N ASN A 6 4.23 6.59 -5.97
CA ASN A 6 3.92 7.41 -4.82
C ASN A 6 3.94 6.55 -3.56
N VAL A 7 4.75 6.93 -2.57
CA VAL A 7 4.80 6.19 -1.31
C VAL A 7 3.45 6.35 -0.59
N ALA A 8 2.91 5.24 -0.15
CA ALA A 8 1.66 5.19 0.56
C ALA A 8 1.89 4.99 2.06
N HIS A 9 0.92 5.37 2.88
CA HIS A 9 0.89 5.06 4.30
C HIS A 9 -0.29 4.13 4.55
N ILE A 10 0.00 2.98 5.12
CA ILE A 10 -1.02 1.98 5.42
C ILE A 10 -1.30 1.97 6.92
N ALA A 11 -2.58 1.99 7.27
CA ALA A 11 -3.05 1.86 8.64
C ALA A 11 -3.75 0.52 8.82
N THR A 12 -3.33 -0.20 9.85
CA THR A 12 -3.92 -1.47 10.29
C THR A 12 -4.21 -1.37 11.78
N LEU A 13 -4.92 -2.33 12.34
CA LEU A 13 -5.32 -2.29 13.74
C LEU A 13 -4.53 -3.29 14.58
N LEU A 14 -3.97 -2.79 15.68
CA LEU A 14 -3.35 -3.63 16.70
C LEU A 14 -4.42 -4.47 17.44
N PRO A 15 -4.02 -5.52 18.17
CA PRO A 15 -4.99 -6.35 18.89
C PRO A 15 -5.91 -5.60 19.85
N ASN A 16 -5.43 -4.47 20.40
CA ASN A 16 -6.24 -3.63 21.29
C ASN A 16 -7.10 -2.58 20.56
N GLY A 17 -7.12 -2.63 19.21
CA GLY A 17 -7.88 -1.68 18.40
C GLY A 17 -7.15 -0.39 18.08
N SER A 18 -5.96 -0.16 18.61
CA SER A 18 -5.18 1.03 18.29
C SER A 18 -4.69 1.02 16.85
N PRO A 19 -4.73 2.14 16.12
CA PRO A 19 -4.21 2.18 14.76
C PRO A 19 -2.69 2.13 14.73
N HIS A 20 -2.15 1.44 13.71
CA HIS A 20 -0.73 1.35 13.43
C HIS A 20 -0.52 1.79 11.98
N SER A 21 0.32 2.81 11.75
CA SER A 21 0.51 3.41 10.42
C SER A 21 1.99 3.43 10.05
N VAL A 22 2.30 2.94 8.87
CA VAL A 22 3.67 2.89 8.33
C VAL A 22 3.67 3.15 6.84
N ALA A 23 4.83 3.57 6.31
CA ALA A 23 5.00 3.78 4.87
C ALA A 23 5.20 2.44 4.15
N VAL A 24 4.62 2.32 2.97
CA VAL A 24 4.70 1.12 2.13
C VAL A 24 4.73 1.50 0.65
N TRP A 25 5.13 0.55 -0.18
CA TRP A 25 4.89 0.60 -1.62
C TRP A 25 3.54 -0.05 -1.90
N ALA A 26 2.74 0.61 -2.73
CA ALA A 26 1.40 0.13 -3.06
C ALA A 26 1.16 0.17 -4.56
N GLY A 27 0.21 -0.63 -5.02
CA GLY A 27 -0.14 -0.72 -6.43
C GLY A 27 -1.60 -1.03 -6.63
N VAL A 28 -1.94 -1.22 -7.91
CA VAL A 28 -3.30 -1.52 -8.36
C VAL A 28 -3.29 -2.85 -9.10
N ASP A 29 -4.27 -3.68 -8.82
CA ASP A 29 -4.52 -4.93 -9.54
C ASP A 29 -6.01 -4.95 -9.91
N GLY A 30 -6.32 -4.52 -11.13
CA GLY A 30 -7.71 -4.30 -11.54
C GLY A 30 -8.36 -3.20 -10.71
N ASP A 31 -9.45 -3.53 -10.04
CA ASP A 31 -10.17 -2.63 -9.14
C ASP A 31 -9.76 -2.77 -7.68
N ARG A 32 -8.73 -3.58 -7.40
CA ARG A 32 -8.17 -3.78 -6.07
C ARG A 32 -6.89 -2.99 -5.89
N ALA A 33 -6.63 -2.59 -4.65
CA ALA A 33 -5.32 -2.11 -4.23
C ALA A 33 -4.51 -3.28 -3.68
N TYR A 34 -3.17 -3.15 -3.70
CA TYR A 34 -2.34 -4.14 -3.06
C TYR A 34 -1.05 -3.53 -2.51
N PHE A 35 -0.48 -4.19 -1.53
CA PHE A 35 0.84 -3.92 -1.00
C PHE A 35 1.48 -5.22 -0.54
N PHE A 36 2.76 -5.16 -0.17
CA PHE A 36 3.42 -6.33 0.40
C PHE A 36 4.19 -5.95 1.66
N THR A 37 4.48 -6.96 2.47
CA THR A 37 5.33 -6.83 3.63
C THR A 37 6.05 -8.15 3.89
N GLN A 38 7.09 -8.11 4.70
CA GLN A 38 7.81 -9.30 5.10
C GLN A 38 6.89 -10.22 5.93
N ASP A 39 7.08 -11.53 5.79
CA ASP A 39 6.32 -12.51 6.56
C ASP A 39 6.53 -12.26 8.05
N GLY A 40 5.44 -12.32 8.82
CA GLY A 40 5.48 -12.12 10.26
C GLY A 40 5.66 -10.69 10.73
N SER A 41 5.63 -9.70 9.84
CA SER A 41 5.68 -8.29 10.23
C SER A 41 4.48 -7.91 11.08
N ARG A 42 4.56 -6.75 11.78
CA ARG A 42 3.42 -6.25 12.57
C ARG A 42 2.18 -6.07 11.71
N LYS A 43 2.33 -5.51 10.49
CA LYS A 43 1.23 -5.34 9.53
C LYS A 43 0.59 -6.68 9.16
N ALA A 44 1.42 -7.68 8.85
CA ALA A 44 0.91 -9.00 8.47
C ALA A 44 0.13 -9.63 9.60
N ARG A 45 0.63 -9.55 10.83
CA ARG A 45 -0.06 -10.07 12.01
C ARG A 45 -1.37 -9.32 12.28
N ASN A 46 -1.37 -8.00 12.15
CA ASN A 46 -2.57 -7.19 12.33
C ASN A 46 -3.66 -7.59 11.34
N LEU A 47 -3.30 -7.76 10.06
CA LEU A 47 -4.26 -8.09 9.01
C LEU A 47 -4.73 -9.56 9.07
N ALA A 48 -3.96 -10.45 9.69
CA ALA A 48 -4.42 -11.82 9.95
C ALA A 48 -5.58 -11.83 10.95
N ASP A 49 -5.58 -10.89 11.90
CA ASP A 49 -6.61 -10.81 12.94
C ASP A 49 -7.78 -9.91 12.57
N ASP A 50 -7.52 -8.83 11.81
CA ASP A 50 -8.52 -7.84 11.45
C ASP A 50 -8.26 -7.37 10.00
N PRO A 51 -9.17 -7.66 9.07
CA PRO A 51 -8.94 -7.35 7.65
C PRO A 51 -9.09 -5.88 7.29
N ARG A 52 -9.53 -5.03 8.20
CA ARG A 52 -9.75 -3.61 7.93
C ARG A 52 -8.44 -2.89 7.69
N VAL A 53 -8.41 -2.03 6.66
CA VAL A 53 -7.21 -1.34 6.22
C VAL A 53 -7.58 0.02 5.65
N ALA A 54 -6.70 1.00 5.87
CA ALA A 54 -6.79 2.31 5.22
C ALA A 54 -5.43 2.64 4.60
N ILE A 55 -5.47 3.33 3.48
CA ILE A 55 -4.27 3.79 2.78
C ILE A 55 -4.43 5.27 2.47
N SER A 56 -3.38 6.05 2.72
CA SER A 56 -3.29 7.43 2.28
C SER A 56 -2.03 7.61 1.43
N ILE A 57 -2.11 8.50 0.44
CA ILE A 57 -1.05 8.71 -0.55
C ILE A 57 -0.89 10.18 -0.81
N VAL A 58 0.36 10.64 -0.90
CA VAL A 58 0.71 11.97 -1.39
C VAL A 58 1.50 11.79 -2.68
N ALA A 59 1.18 12.56 -3.72
CA ALA A 59 1.93 12.51 -4.96
C ALA A 59 3.39 12.95 -4.71
N HIS A 60 4.35 12.19 -5.24
CA HIS A 60 5.77 12.45 -4.99
C HIS A 60 6.25 13.77 -5.61
N ASP A 61 5.57 14.26 -6.64
CA ASP A 61 5.90 15.50 -7.35
C ASP A 61 4.98 16.67 -6.98
N ASN A 62 3.96 16.44 -6.16
CA ASN A 62 3.03 17.48 -5.74
C ASN A 62 2.45 17.17 -4.36
N PRO A 63 2.96 17.81 -3.29
CA PRO A 63 2.48 17.54 -1.93
C PRO A 63 1.03 17.98 -1.70
N TYR A 64 0.44 18.73 -2.63
CA TYR A 64 -0.94 19.19 -2.54
C TYR A 64 -1.94 18.24 -3.18
N ALA A 65 -1.45 17.20 -3.86
CA ALA A 65 -2.29 16.16 -4.44
C ALA A 65 -2.26 14.93 -3.52
N THR A 66 -3.40 14.61 -2.93
CA THR A 66 -3.53 13.51 -1.98
C THR A 66 -4.70 12.61 -2.35
N ALA A 67 -4.63 11.37 -1.90
CA ALA A 67 -5.71 10.41 -2.06
C ALA A 67 -5.75 9.49 -0.84
N TRP A 68 -6.89 8.87 -0.62
CA TRP A 68 -7.07 7.90 0.45
C TRP A 68 -8.06 6.83 0.03
N LEU A 69 -7.96 5.67 0.65
CA LEU A 69 -8.96 4.63 0.53
C LEU A 69 -9.12 3.88 1.85
N ARG A 70 -10.26 3.25 2.00
CA ARG A 70 -10.53 2.28 3.06
C ARG A 70 -11.11 1.02 2.44
N GLY A 71 -10.78 -0.11 3.03
CA GLY A 71 -11.29 -1.37 2.54
C GLY A 71 -10.92 -2.51 3.45
N ARG A 72 -10.95 -3.71 2.88
CA ARG A 72 -10.67 -4.95 3.58
C ARG A 72 -9.76 -5.82 2.74
N VAL A 73 -8.87 -6.52 3.41
CA VAL A 73 -8.10 -7.58 2.74
C VAL A 73 -9.06 -8.66 2.27
N ALA A 74 -9.02 -8.92 0.96
CA ALA A 74 -9.86 -9.92 0.31
C ALA A 74 -9.09 -11.21 0.05
N GLN A 75 -7.78 -11.11 -0.15
CA GLN A 75 -6.94 -12.24 -0.53
C GLN A 75 -5.49 -11.96 -0.15
N THR A 76 -4.77 -12.99 0.24
CA THR A 76 -3.32 -12.93 0.45
C THR A 76 -2.63 -13.84 -0.55
N LEU A 77 -1.44 -13.42 -1.00
CA LEU A 77 -0.59 -14.21 -1.87
C LEU A 77 0.72 -14.52 -1.16
N HIS A 78 1.21 -15.72 -1.39
CA HIS A 78 2.48 -16.21 -0.84
C HIS A 78 3.31 -16.85 -1.96
N GLY A 79 4.58 -17.14 -1.67
CA GLY A 79 5.44 -17.85 -2.60
C GLY A 79 5.64 -17.10 -3.92
N GLU A 80 5.65 -17.83 -5.03
CA GLU A 80 5.95 -17.24 -6.34
C GLU A 80 4.92 -16.23 -6.80
N GLU A 81 3.64 -16.44 -6.51
CA GLU A 81 2.60 -15.46 -6.86
C GLU A 81 2.85 -14.13 -6.16
N ALA A 82 3.26 -14.18 -4.89
CA ALA A 82 3.62 -12.96 -4.16
C ALA A 82 4.85 -12.30 -4.77
N LEU A 83 5.87 -13.07 -5.15
CA LEU A 83 7.11 -12.51 -5.72
C LEU A 83 6.88 -11.79 -7.03
N VAL A 84 5.97 -12.27 -7.89
CA VAL A 84 5.60 -11.56 -9.12
C VAL A 84 5.10 -10.15 -8.79
N LYS A 85 4.19 -10.03 -7.83
CA LYS A 85 3.63 -8.74 -7.41
C LYS A 85 4.66 -7.86 -6.69
N ILE A 86 5.49 -8.45 -5.86
CA ILE A 86 6.57 -7.74 -5.16
C ILE A 86 7.54 -7.13 -6.18
N ASP A 87 7.94 -7.89 -7.19
CA ASP A 87 8.84 -7.40 -8.23
C ASP A 87 8.20 -6.31 -9.08
N GLU A 88 6.89 -6.40 -9.36
CA GLU A 88 6.17 -5.32 -10.05
C GLU A 88 6.29 -4.00 -9.28
N LEU A 89 6.08 -4.05 -7.95
CA LEU A 89 6.22 -2.86 -7.11
C LEU A 89 7.67 -2.37 -7.05
N ALA A 90 8.62 -3.28 -6.85
CA ALA A 90 10.02 -2.89 -6.79
C ALA A 90 10.48 -2.23 -8.09
N LEU A 91 10.09 -2.76 -9.24
CA LEU A 91 10.40 -2.16 -10.54
C LEU A 91 9.78 -0.78 -10.69
N LYS A 92 8.54 -0.60 -10.23
CA LYS A 92 7.86 0.70 -10.28
C LYS A 92 8.57 1.75 -9.43
N TYR A 93 8.99 1.40 -8.21
CA TYR A 93 9.59 2.36 -7.27
C TYR A 93 11.08 2.52 -7.43
N THR A 94 11.80 1.49 -7.86
CA THR A 94 13.28 1.50 -7.86
C THR A 94 13.90 1.18 -9.22
N GLY A 95 13.15 0.62 -10.15
CA GLY A 95 13.68 0.13 -11.42
C GLY A 95 14.41 -1.21 -11.33
N GLN A 96 14.38 -1.87 -10.17
CA GLN A 96 15.05 -3.14 -9.94
C GLN A 96 14.16 -4.13 -9.22
N PRO A 97 14.37 -5.46 -9.39
CA PRO A 97 13.65 -6.46 -8.61
C PRO A 97 13.97 -6.33 -7.11
N PHE A 98 13.06 -6.79 -6.28
CA PHE A 98 13.26 -6.77 -4.83
C PHE A 98 14.27 -7.85 -4.43
N PRO A 99 15.33 -7.50 -3.65
CA PRO A 99 16.39 -8.47 -3.36
C PRO A 99 15.95 -9.59 -2.42
N MET A 100 15.05 -9.32 -1.48
CA MET A 100 14.54 -10.34 -0.57
C MET A 100 13.49 -11.17 -1.27
N ARG A 101 13.63 -12.51 -1.21
CA ARG A 101 12.80 -13.41 -2.00
C ARG A 101 11.71 -14.08 -1.16
N GLN A 102 11.17 -13.35 -0.20
CA GLN A 102 10.00 -13.79 0.56
C GLN A 102 9.15 -12.57 0.93
N GLY A 103 7.87 -12.79 1.13
CA GLY A 103 6.94 -11.75 1.53
C GLY A 103 5.51 -12.18 1.28
N THR A 104 4.58 -11.44 1.85
CA THR A 104 3.15 -11.65 1.67
C THR A 104 2.56 -10.44 0.97
N VAL A 105 1.76 -10.68 -0.07
CA VAL A 105 0.99 -9.66 -0.77
C VAL A 105 -0.44 -9.70 -0.26
N PHE A 106 -0.96 -8.52 0.04
CA PHE A 106 -2.36 -8.34 0.47
C PHE A 106 -3.13 -7.62 -0.61
N LEU A 107 -4.16 -8.28 -1.14
CA LEU A 107 -5.10 -7.70 -2.11
C LEU A 107 -6.29 -7.14 -1.34
N ILE A 108 -6.64 -5.90 -1.63
CA ILE A 108 -7.61 -5.12 -0.85
C ILE A 108 -8.81 -4.78 -1.72
N ASP A 109 -10.00 -5.16 -1.26
CA ASP A 109 -11.25 -4.66 -1.82
C ASP A 109 -11.49 -3.25 -1.28
N VAL A 110 -11.60 -2.28 -2.19
CA VAL A 110 -11.81 -0.89 -1.84
C VAL A 110 -13.29 -0.65 -1.57
N GLU A 111 -13.60 -0.18 -0.37
CA GLU A 111 -14.98 0.13 0.01
C GLU A 111 -15.31 1.61 -0.18
N ARG A 112 -14.37 2.49 0.13
CA ARG A 112 -14.50 3.93 -0.05
C ARG A 112 -13.15 4.52 -0.44
N ALA A 113 -13.20 5.57 -1.27
CA ALA A 113 -11.98 6.27 -1.69
C ALA A 113 -12.29 7.73 -1.97
N GLY A 114 -11.28 8.57 -1.88
CA GLY A 114 -11.39 9.98 -2.20
C GLY A 114 -10.04 10.55 -2.60
N ALA A 115 -10.09 11.71 -3.24
CA ALA A 115 -8.89 12.44 -3.65
C ALA A 115 -9.14 13.93 -3.51
N LEU A 116 -8.07 14.69 -3.25
CA LEU A 116 -8.11 16.13 -3.14
C LEU A 116 -6.82 16.70 -3.70
N THR A 117 -6.94 17.71 -4.55
CA THR A 117 -5.79 18.51 -4.99
C THR A 117 -6.04 19.96 -4.61
N LEU A 118 -5.19 20.51 -3.75
CA LEU A 118 -5.25 21.91 -3.38
C LEU A 118 -4.65 22.77 -4.51
N PRO A 119 -5.15 24.01 -4.70
CA PRO A 119 -4.75 24.84 -5.82
C PRO A 119 -3.45 25.60 -5.59
N PHE A 120 -2.44 24.93 -5.02
CA PHE A 120 -1.14 25.52 -4.79
C PHE A 120 -0.11 24.91 -5.74
N GLN A 121 0.89 25.68 -6.08
CA GLN A 121 2.03 25.17 -6.85
C GLN A 121 3.06 24.58 -5.89
N PRO A 122 3.63 23.40 -6.22
CA PRO A 122 4.74 22.88 -5.43
C PRO A 122 5.91 23.85 -5.40
N LEU A 123 6.60 23.91 -4.26
CA LEU A 123 7.82 24.70 -4.18
C LEU A 123 8.90 24.09 -5.07
N PRO A 124 9.78 24.92 -5.68
CA PRO A 124 10.93 24.40 -6.42
C PRO A 124 11.82 23.54 -5.52
N ALA A 125 12.38 22.49 -6.11
CA ALA A 125 13.28 21.58 -5.40
C ALA A 125 14.61 22.25 -5.05
#